data_966196e684b905be993f4b022b11b3de
#
_entry.id   966196e684b905be993f4b022b11b3de
#
_cell.length_a   1.000
_cell.length_b   1.000
_cell.length_c   1.000
_cell.angle_alpha   90.00
_cell.angle_beta   90.00
_cell.angle_gamma   90.00
#
_symmetry.space_group_name_H-M   'P 1'
#
loop_
_entity.id
_entity.type
_entity.pdbx_description
1 polymer ?
#
loop_
_entity_poly.entity_id
_entity_poly.type
_entity_poly.pdbx_seq_one_letter_code
_entity_poly.pdbx_strand_id
1 'polypeptide(L)'
;TINTGTGAITFTGAVGATKAVGAISLTGTGTTTFSSSVDATSVVQNSSTGTTAINGGRITTSGVQTFGNAVTLGATTNLNTTNNNITFTGSLNSSGSSRNLVLNAGSGAVLYTGAVGSSLALGAVSSTAATTTNSSTWVGSSTYDIYGNAVFDGSISGVTNLYVSGTTTINTGTINTTGTQSYDGAVSIKVNTALSAGSNITFGSTINTHSSATTPTVSIDSGSAITTLNGAVGAVKVLGATSISAGSVVTGSSGSIKMDGSALSITTDAISIGATVSGTSTLTIAPKTASTTIGLAGASGTLNLDTTELNYLSDGFSAMTIGSAAATGKITVGSYTFKDTLTLINGTATSNGGMQFTGAVSV
;
A
#
# COMPACT_ATOMS: atom_id res chain seq x y z
N THR A 1 -2.33 -7.77 39.80
CA THR A 1 -1.37 -6.69 39.50
C THR A 1 -0.01 -7.04 40.08
N ILE A 2 1.05 -6.88 39.30
CA ILE A 2 2.44 -7.03 39.71
C ILE A 2 3.12 -5.67 39.52
N ASN A 3 3.70 -5.15 40.59
CA ASN A 3 4.48 -3.90 40.57
C ASN A 3 5.83 -4.19 41.22
N THR A 4 6.90 -4.04 40.46
CA THR A 4 8.28 -4.24 40.95
C THR A 4 9.08 -2.96 40.97
N GLY A 5 8.43 -1.81 40.80
CA GLY A 5 9.11 -0.55 40.61
C GLY A 5 10.05 -0.62 39.39
N THR A 6 11.34 -0.48 39.60
CA THR A 6 12.38 -0.60 38.55
C THR A 6 12.91 -2.03 38.40
N GLY A 7 12.46 -2.99 39.23
CA GLY A 7 12.91 -4.38 39.19
C GLY A 7 12.37 -5.13 37.97
N ALA A 8 13.13 -6.13 37.52
CA ALA A 8 12.71 -7.01 36.43
C ALA A 8 11.60 -7.99 36.86
N ILE A 9 10.73 -8.35 35.93
CA ILE A 9 9.73 -9.41 36.08
C ILE A 9 10.08 -10.51 35.07
N THR A 10 10.23 -11.75 35.52
CA THR A 10 10.50 -12.88 34.61
C THR A 10 9.51 -14.02 34.88
N PHE A 11 8.75 -14.33 33.85
CA PHE A 11 7.93 -15.55 33.79
C PHE A 11 8.72 -16.65 33.09
N THR A 12 9.42 -17.49 33.86
CA THR A 12 10.29 -18.55 33.31
C THR A 12 9.53 -19.75 32.77
N GLY A 13 8.45 -20.14 33.43
CA GLY A 13 7.59 -21.24 33.01
C GLY A 13 6.33 -20.77 32.30
N ALA A 14 5.57 -21.71 31.76
CA ALA A 14 4.26 -21.44 31.17
C ALA A 14 3.28 -20.91 32.24
N VAL A 15 2.62 -19.82 31.92
CA VAL A 15 1.58 -19.22 32.78
C VAL A 15 0.23 -19.66 32.26
N GLY A 16 -0.59 -20.26 33.13
CA GLY A 16 -1.92 -20.69 32.78
C GLY A 16 -2.00 -21.95 31.91
N ALA A 17 -0.96 -22.80 31.88
CA ALA A 17 -0.86 -23.97 31.01
C ALA A 17 -1.99 -24.99 31.14
N THR A 18 -2.54 -25.17 32.34
CA THR A 18 -3.67 -26.09 32.60
C THR A 18 -5.01 -25.38 32.64
N LYS A 19 -5.00 -24.12 33.07
CA LYS A 19 -6.18 -23.26 33.14
C LYS A 19 -5.70 -21.81 33.06
N ALA A 20 -6.27 -21.04 32.14
CA ALA A 20 -5.94 -19.63 31.99
C ALA A 20 -6.04 -18.90 33.33
N VAL A 21 -5.04 -18.07 33.63
CA VAL A 21 -5.06 -17.24 34.84
C VAL A 21 -5.96 -16.02 34.61
N GLY A 22 -6.32 -15.32 35.70
CA GLY A 22 -7.00 -14.04 35.62
C GLY A 22 -6.21 -12.97 34.85
N ALA A 23 -6.66 -11.73 34.97
CA ALA A 23 -5.97 -10.60 34.34
C ALA A 23 -4.54 -10.41 34.88
N ILE A 24 -3.56 -10.31 34.00
CA ILE A 24 -2.19 -9.94 34.30
C ILE A 24 -2.03 -8.44 34.08
N SER A 25 -1.81 -7.68 35.14
CA SER A 25 -1.54 -6.24 35.07
C SER A 25 -0.13 -5.96 35.60
N LEU A 26 0.71 -5.34 34.77
CA LEU A 26 2.12 -5.05 35.03
C LEU A 26 2.32 -3.54 35.04
N THR A 27 2.85 -3.00 36.14
CA THR A 27 3.03 -1.55 36.33
C THR A 27 4.47 -1.14 36.62
N GLY A 28 5.38 -2.09 36.76
CA GLY A 28 6.81 -1.82 36.96
C GLY A 28 7.47 -1.25 35.69
N THR A 29 8.52 -0.44 35.90
CA THR A 29 9.31 0.19 34.84
C THR A 29 10.54 -0.63 34.40
N GLY A 30 10.77 -1.77 35.04
CA GLY A 30 11.84 -2.71 34.69
C GLY A 30 11.51 -3.55 33.47
N THR A 31 12.42 -4.44 33.11
CA THR A 31 12.21 -5.40 32.00
C THR A 31 11.23 -6.48 32.41
N THR A 32 10.21 -6.71 31.57
CA THR A 32 9.33 -7.87 31.69
C THR A 32 9.75 -8.94 30.67
N THR A 33 9.96 -10.18 31.09
CA THR A 33 10.33 -11.29 30.21
C THR A 33 9.29 -12.41 30.31
N PHE A 34 8.69 -12.75 29.19
CA PHE A 34 7.87 -13.95 29.01
C PHE A 34 8.74 -15.04 28.34
N SER A 35 9.32 -15.93 29.12
CA SER A 35 10.22 -16.99 28.59
C SER A 35 9.46 -18.22 28.06
N SER A 36 8.15 -18.30 28.32
CA SER A 36 7.28 -19.39 27.87
C SER A 36 5.89 -18.85 27.54
N SER A 37 4.96 -19.72 27.18
CA SER A 37 3.59 -19.33 26.79
C SER A 37 2.82 -18.73 27.96
N VAL A 38 1.85 -17.86 27.62
CA VAL A 38 0.92 -17.24 28.57
C VAL A 38 -0.52 -17.48 28.10
N ASP A 39 -1.36 -18.01 28.98
CA ASP A 39 -2.79 -18.13 28.84
C ASP A 39 -3.46 -17.38 30.01
N ALA A 40 -4.16 -16.27 29.71
CA ALA A 40 -4.72 -15.37 30.72
C ALA A 40 -6.06 -14.77 30.27
N THR A 41 -6.79 -14.13 31.17
CA THR A 41 -7.95 -13.33 30.79
C THR A 41 -7.51 -12.08 30.01
N SER A 42 -6.45 -11.39 30.44
CA SER A 42 -5.86 -10.28 29.71
C SER A 42 -4.39 -10.11 30.12
N VAL A 43 -3.60 -9.46 29.25
CA VAL A 43 -2.25 -8.99 29.57
C VAL A 43 -2.19 -7.50 29.31
N VAL A 44 -2.01 -6.73 30.39
CA VAL A 44 -1.97 -5.26 30.30
C VAL A 44 -0.70 -4.77 30.99
N GLN A 45 0.16 -4.15 30.22
CA GLN A 45 1.34 -3.45 30.69
C GLN A 45 1.12 -1.95 30.58
N ASN A 46 0.99 -1.30 31.72
CA ASN A 46 0.62 0.11 31.82
C ASN A 46 1.80 1.07 31.87
N SER A 47 3.03 0.57 31.85
CA SER A 47 4.23 1.41 31.87
C SER A 47 4.63 1.82 30.46
N SER A 48 5.09 3.04 30.28
CA SER A 48 5.69 3.52 29.03
C SER A 48 7.23 3.48 29.06
N THR A 49 7.81 3.07 30.16
CA THR A 49 9.26 2.94 30.36
C THR A 49 9.62 1.49 30.67
N GLY A 50 10.81 1.04 30.30
CA GLY A 50 11.21 -0.36 30.37
C GLY A 50 11.05 -1.10 29.04
N THR A 51 11.18 -2.42 29.08
CA THR A 51 11.08 -3.27 27.89
C THR A 51 10.27 -4.52 28.19
N THR A 52 9.66 -5.10 27.16
CA THR A 52 9.01 -6.39 27.23
C THR A 52 9.65 -7.35 26.25
N ALA A 53 10.24 -8.45 26.72
CA ALA A 53 10.79 -9.49 25.90
C ALA A 53 9.81 -10.68 25.82
N ILE A 54 9.34 -10.99 24.60
CA ILE A 54 8.48 -12.16 24.33
C ILE A 54 9.36 -13.23 23.70
N ASN A 55 9.84 -14.15 24.54
CA ASN A 55 10.73 -15.24 24.16
C ASN A 55 9.99 -16.59 24.07
N GLY A 56 8.81 -16.70 24.70
CA GLY A 56 8.01 -17.91 24.74
C GLY A 56 7.10 -18.13 23.53
N GLY A 57 7.06 -17.19 22.61
CA GLY A 57 6.42 -17.32 21.31
C GLY A 57 4.89 -17.34 21.30
N ARG A 58 4.17 -17.31 22.46
CA ARG A 58 2.71 -17.33 22.47
C ARG A 58 2.12 -16.61 23.69
N ILE A 59 1.18 -15.68 23.41
CA ILE A 59 0.30 -15.12 24.45
C ILE A 59 -1.15 -15.25 23.96
N THR A 60 -1.98 -15.95 24.69
CA THR A 60 -3.42 -16.12 24.39
C THR A 60 -4.25 -15.54 25.53
N THR A 61 -5.22 -14.70 25.18
CA THR A 61 -6.13 -14.09 26.16
C THR A 61 -7.57 -14.12 25.68
N SER A 62 -8.52 -14.17 26.59
CA SER A 62 -9.91 -13.95 26.27
C SER A 62 -10.26 -12.46 26.11
N GLY A 63 -9.47 -11.57 26.71
CA GLY A 63 -9.59 -10.11 26.67
C GLY A 63 -8.41 -9.46 25.98
N VAL A 64 -8.19 -8.19 26.26
CA VAL A 64 -7.18 -7.36 25.58
C VAL A 64 -5.74 -7.78 25.89
N GLN A 65 -4.86 -7.47 24.94
CA GLN A 65 -3.41 -7.44 25.13
C GLN A 65 -2.90 -6.02 24.87
N THR A 66 -2.29 -5.41 25.88
CA THR A 66 -1.72 -4.06 25.77
C THR A 66 -0.28 -4.07 26.24
N PHE A 67 0.62 -3.65 25.36
CA PHE A 67 2.05 -3.54 25.61
C PHE A 67 2.43 -2.05 25.61
N GLY A 68 2.50 -1.45 26.80
CA GLY A 68 2.85 -0.03 26.99
C GLY A 68 4.32 0.26 26.72
N ASN A 69 5.20 -0.72 26.96
CA ASN A 69 6.65 -0.62 26.78
C ASN A 69 7.12 -0.96 25.37
N ALA A 70 8.37 -0.69 25.07
CA ALA A 70 9.04 -1.26 23.92
C ALA A 70 9.04 -2.79 23.99
N VAL A 71 8.64 -3.46 22.91
CA VAL A 71 8.54 -4.92 22.81
C VAL A 71 9.67 -5.45 21.94
N THR A 72 10.30 -6.54 22.38
CA THR A 72 11.24 -7.33 21.58
C THR A 72 10.77 -8.76 21.46
N LEU A 73 10.83 -9.30 20.23
CA LEU A 73 10.48 -10.68 19.93
C LEU A 73 11.75 -11.52 19.87
N GLY A 74 11.96 -12.40 20.86
CA GLY A 74 13.07 -13.36 20.89
C GLY A 74 12.77 -14.67 20.13
N ALA A 75 11.49 -14.93 19.82
CA ALA A 75 11.00 -16.07 19.05
C ALA A 75 9.91 -15.64 18.08
N THR A 76 9.57 -16.48 17.10
CA THR A 76 8.34 -16.37 16.33
C THR A 76 7.16 -16.32 17.30
N THR A 77 6.33 -15.27 17.21
CA THR A 77 5.33 -14.94 18.23
C THR A 77 3.92 -14.97 17.67
N ASN A 78 3.01 -15.60 18.43
CA ASN A 78 1.58 -15.63 18.16
C ASN A 78 0.86 -14.94 19.32
N LEU A 79 0.17 -13.84 19.04
CA LEU A 79 -0.69 -13.13 19.98
C LEU A 79 -2.15 -13.34 19.58
N ASN A 80 -2.92 -13.95 20.44
CA ASN A 80 -4.33 -14.29 20.17
C ASN A 80 -5.22 -13.70 21.23
N THR A 81 -6.31 -13.04 20.83
CA THR A 81 -7.39 -12.62 21.72
C THR A 81 -8.73 -13.19 21.24
N THR A 82 -9.73 -13.23 22.12
CA THR A 82 -11.09 -13.55 21.72
C THR A 82 -11.86 -12.27 21.39
N ASN A 83 -11.74 -11.82 20.13
CA ASN A 83 -12.45 -10.62 19.64
C ASN A 83 -12.11 -9.32 20.42
N ASN A 84 -10.88 -9.21 20.88
CA ASN A 84 -10.42 -8.05 21.66
C ASN A 84 -9.15 -7.45 21.06
N ASN A 85 -8.86 -6.22 21.47
CA ASN A 85 -7.75 -5.47 20.89
C ASN A 85 -6.37 -6.00 21.31
N ILE A 86 -5.42 -5.90 20.38
CA ILE A 86 -3.98 -6.04 20.62
C ILE A 86 -3.33 -4.69 20.35
N THR A 87 -2.70 -4.10 21.35
CA THR A 87 -2.14 -2.74 21.25
C THR A 87 -0.67 -2.73 21.61
N PHE A 88 0.17 -2.15 20.75
CA PHE A 88 1.56 -1.83 20.99
C PHE A 88 1.70 -0.32 21.09
N THR A 89 1.91 0.21 22.32
CA THR A 89 2.12 1.64 22.52
C THR A 89 3.60 2.00 22.35
N GLY A 90 4.51 1.14 22.82
CA GLY A 90 5.93 1.25 22.59
C GLY A 90 6.37 0.68 21.24
N SER A 91 7.66 0.80 20.93
CA SER A 91 8.22 0.22 19.70
C SER A 91 8.15 -1.30 19.72
N LEU A 92 8.10 -1.92 18.54
CA LEU A 92 8.08 -3.37 18.37
C LEU A 92 9.21 -3.78 17.44
N ASN A 93 10.13 -4.62 17.93
CA ASN A 93 11.32 -5.05 17.21
C ASN A 93 11.56 -6.55 17.38
N SER A 94 12.31 -7.16 16.48
CA SER A 94 12.91 -8.47 16.70
C SER A 94 14.13 -8.38 17.64
N SER A 95 14.57 -9.50 18.18
CA SER A 95 15.79 -9.64 18.96
C SER A 95 16.65 -10.77 18.41
N GLY A 96 17.94 -10.50 18.19
CA GLY A 96 18.93 -11.44 17.65
C GLY A 96 18.82 -11.68 16.15
N SER A 97 17.64 -12.02 15.65
CA SER A 97 17.32 -12.19 14.21
C SER A 97 15.86 -11.84 13.97
N SER A 98 15.49 -11.58 12.72
CA SER A 98 14.10 -11.29 12.34
C SER A 98 13.15 -12.41 12.78
N ARG A 99 12.07 -12.05 13.49
CA ARG A 99 11.06 -12.94 14.02
C ARG A 99 9.71 -12.69 13.37
N ASN A 100 9.01 -13.77 13.06
CA ASN A 100 7.64 -13.68 12.55
C ASN A 100 6.68 -13.29 13.68
N LEU A 101 5.61 -12.58 13.32
CA LEU A 101 4.56 -12.17 14.22
C LEU A 101 3.19 -12.49 13.62
N VAL A 102 2.39 -13.25 14.35
CA VAL A 102 1.00 -13.53 13.99
C VAL A 102 0.10 -12.92 15.05
N LEU A 103 -0.82 -12.09 14.62
CA LEU A 103 -1.81 -11.40 15.46
C LEU A 103 -3.19 -11.85 15.06
N ASN A 104 -3.95 -12.34 16.02
CA ASN A 104 -5.33 -12.70 15.83
C ASN A 104 -6.19 -12.00 16.87
N ALA A 105 -6.79 -10.88 16.47
CA ALA A 105 -7.70 -10.08 17.29
C ALA A 105 -9.18 -10.39 16.99
N GLY A 106 -9.48 -11.24 15.99
CA GLY A 106 -10.85 -11.53 15.57
C GLY A 106 -11.58 -10.25 15.14
N SER A 107 -12.71 -9.95 15.79
CA SER A 107 -13.43 -8.68 15.57
C SER A 107 -12.85 -7.49 16.36
N GLY A 108 -11.81 -7.68 17.15
CA GLY A 108 -11.05 -6.61 17.78
C GLY A 108 -10.12 -5.90 16.78
N ALA A 109 -9.41 -4.89 17.28
CA ALA A 109 -8.45 -4.13 16.49
C ALA A 109 -7.00 -4.47 16.86
N VAL A 110 -6.10 -4.31 15.90
CA VAL A 110 -4.65 -4.26 16.13
C VAL A 110 -4.19 -2.81 15.98
N LEU A 111 -3.48 -2.30 16.97
CA LEU A 111 -2.97 -0.93 16.96
C LEU A 111 -1.47 -0.88 17.26
N TYR A 112 -0.72 -0.28 16.35
CA TYR A 112 0.69 0.07 16.52
C TYR A 112 0.80 1.59 16.68
N THR A 113 1.09 2.07 17.89
CA THR A 113 1.34 3.49 18.15
C THR A 113 2.83 3.80 18.13
N GLY A 114 3.65 2.82 18.52
CA GLY A 114 5.11 2.92 18.44
C GLY A 114 5.68 2.43 17.11
N ALA A 115 6.92 2.80 16.82
CA ALA A 115 7.61 2.37 15.60
C ALA A 115 7.82 0.85 15.56
N VAL A 116 7.67 0.25 14.37
CA VAL A 116 7.86 -1.18 14.15
C VAL A 116 9.12 -1.42 13.33
N GLY A 117 9.98 -2.32 13.78
CA GLY A 117 11.19 -2.73 13.07
C GLY A 117 12.32 -1.70 13.04
N SER A 118 12.23 -0.62 13.81
CA SER A 118 13.18 0.50 13.77
C SER A 118 14.60 0.14 14.23
N SER A 119 14.76 -0.85 15.12
CA SER A 119 16.07 -1.35 15.55
C SER A 119 16.44 -2.65 14.84
N LEU A 120 15.53 -3.60 14.78
CA LEU A 120 15.69 -4.85 14.04
C LEU A 120 14.32 -5.23 13.43
N ALA A 121 14.30 -5.34 12.12
CA ALA A 121 13.11 -5.66 11.33
C ALA A 121 12.44 -6.96 11.81
N LEU A 122 11.12 -7.00 11.69
CA LEU A 122 10.37 -8.23 11.86
C LEU A 122 10.56 -9.16 10.63
N GLY A 123 10.24 -10.43 10.79
CA GLY A 123 10.07 -11.38 9.70
C GLY A 123 8.71 -11.16 9.00
N ALA A 124 8.02 -12.24 8.69
CA ALA A 124 6.65 -12.15 8.20
C ALA A 124 5.70 -11.70 9.32
N VAL A 125 4.84 -10.72 9.01
CA VAL A 125 3.80 -10.25 9.92
C VAL A 125 2.44 -10.51 9.30
N SER A 126 1.57 -11.20 10.06
CA SER A 126 0.19 -11.45 9.68
C SER A 126 -0.74 -10.91 10.76
N SER A 127 -1.71 -10.09 10.38
CA SER A 127 -2.70 -9.50 11.28
C SER A 127 -4.11 -9.84 10.82
N THR A 128 -4.83 -10.60 11.64
CA THR A 128 -6.27 -10.88 11.46
C THR A 128 -7.06 -10.07 12.49
N ALA A 129 -7.75 -9.04 12.04
CA ALA A 129 -8.45 -8.09 12.88
C ALA A 129 -9.58 -7.39 12.11
N ALA A 130 -10.57 -6.83 12.80
CA ALA A 130 -11.53 -5.95 12.13
C ALA A 130 -10.83 -4.75 11.48
N THR A 131 -9.87 -4.16 12.19
CA THR A 131 -9.03 -3.09 11.66
C THR A 131 -7.63 -3.19 12.23
N THR A 132 -6.62 -3.04 11.37
CA THR A 132 -5.22 -2.86 11.76
C THR A 132 -4.82 -1.42 11.50
N THR A 133 -4.40 -0.71 12.54
CA THR A 133 -3.96 0.68 12.46
C THR A 133 -2.47 0.78 12.72
N ASN A 134 -1.74 1.38 11.78
CA ASN A 134 -0.34 1.72 11.91
C ASN A 134 -0.20 3.24 12.07
N SER A 135 -0.04 3.72 13.29
CA SER A 135 0.04 5.15 13.61
C SER A 135 1.46 5.70 13.66
N SER A 136 2.47 4.86 13.46
CA SER A 136 3.88 5.26 13.48
C SER A 136 4.63 4.66 12.29
N THR A 137 5.94 4.88 12.21
CA THR A 137 6.77 4.34 11.14
C THR A 137 6.89 2.82 11.23
N TRP A 138 6.79 2.16 10.08
CA TRP A 138 7.06 0.74 9.91
C TRP A 138 8.30 0.57 9.04
N VAL A 139 9.33 -0.08 9.59
CA VAL A 139 10.62 -0.24 8.92
C VAL A 139 10.98 -1.72 8.84
N GLY A 140 10.74 -2.31 7.68
CA GLY A 140 11.19 -3.66 7.35
C GLY A 140 10.34 -4.79 7.94
N SER A 141 9.92 -5.65 7.04
CA SER A 141 9.46 -7.01 7.27
C SER A 141 9.50 -7.75 5.93
N SER A 142 9.55 -9.11 5.95
CA SER A 142 9.48 -9.85 4.69
C SER A 142 8.09 -9.76 4.06
N THR A 143 7.03 -9.89 4.85
CA THR A 143 5.64 -9.61 4.44
C THR A 143 4.93 -8.84 5.52
N TYR A 144 3.91 -8.07 5.13
CA TYR A 144 2.94 -7.49 6.03
C TYR A 144 1.54 -7.76 5.46
N ASP A 145 0.92 -8.82 5.97
CA ASP A 145 -0.38 -9.29 5.53
C ASP A 145 -1.45 -8.88 6.53
N ILE A 146 -2.44 -8.10 6.08
CA ILE A 146 -3.56 -7.61 6.88
C ILE A 146 -4.86 -8.25 6.37
N TYR A 147 -5.40 -9.17 7.15
CA TYR A 147 -6.69 -9.79 6.93
C TYR A 147 -7.76 -9.02 7.69
N GLY A 148 -8.30 -7.99 7.06
CA GLY A 148 -9.24 -7.01 7.58
C GLY A 148 -8.97 -5.62 7.02
N ASN A 149 -9.54 -4.59 7.63
CA ASN A 149 -9.32 -3.21 7.21
C ASN A 149 -7.96 -2.70 7.68
N ALA A 150 -7.38 -1.77 6.94
CA ALA A 150 -6.12 -1.11 7.29
C ALA A 150 -6.28 0.41 7.40
N VAL A 151 -5.58 1.00 8.37
CA VAL A 151 -5.39 2.45 8.47
C VAL A 151 -3.89 2.71 8.59
N PHE A 152 -3.33 3.43 7.62
CA PHE A 152 -1.92 3.81 7.61
C PHE A 152 -1.80 5.30 7.90
N ASP A 153 -1.59 5.65 9.18
CA ASP A 153 -1.30 7.02 9.63
C ASP A 153 0.23 7.27 9.65
N GLY A 154 1.02 6.21 9.76
CA GLY A 154 2.47 6.24 9.69
C GLY A 154 3.02 5.66 8.38
N SER A 155 4.21 6.11 7.98
CA SER A 155 4.86 5.62 6.76
C SER A 155 5.25 4.15 6.87
N ILE A 156 5.21 3.46 5.72
CA ILE A 156 5.68 2.09 5.57
C ILE A 156 6.89 2.09 4.66
N SER A 157 7.99 1.48 5.12
CA SER A 157 9.21 1.34 4.33
C SER A 157 9.90 0.01 4.62
N GLY A 158 10.69 -0.49 3.66
CA GLY A 158 11.49 -1.71 3.84
C GLY A 158 10.68 -3.02 3.98
N VAL A 159 9.38 -2.98 3.78
CA VAL A 159 8.52 -4.17 3.67
C VAL A 159 8.75 -4.77 2.29
N THR A 160 8.92 -6.11 2.20
CA THR A 160 9.00 -6.72 0.87
C THR A 160 7.62 -6.74 0.22
N ASN A 161 6.62 -7.36 0.82
CA ASN A 161 5.28 -7.40 0.26
C ASN A 161 4.26 -6.89 1.27
N LEU A 162 3.35 -6.04 0.82
CA LEU A 162 2.20 -5.55 1.57
C LEU A 162 0.91 -6.08 0.96
N TYR A 163 0.07 -6.69 1.78
CA TYR A 163 -1.25 -7.16 1.41
C TYR A 163 -2.33 -6.67 2.36
N VAL A 164 -3.44 -6.16 1.84
CA VAL A 164 -4.62 -5.77 2.61
C VAL A 164 -5.87 -6.37 1.97
N SER A 165 -6.60 -7.21 2.69
CA SER A 165 -7.81 -7.85 2.17
C SER A 165 -9.07 -6.96 2.29
N GLY A 166 -9.14 -6.11 3.29
CA GLY A 166 -10.26 -5.20 3.54
C GLY A 166 -10.05 -3.81 2.97
N THR A 167 -10.85 -2.85 3.43
CA THR A 167 -10.69 -1.46 3.04
C THR A 167 -9.40 -0.86 3.58
N THR A 168 -8.81 0.07 2.85
CA THR A 168 -7.59 0.74 3.25
C THR A 168 -7.80 2.25 3.32
N THR A 169 -7.46 2.86 4.45
CA THR A 169 -7.34 4.32 4.58
C THR A 169 -5.87 4.69 4.63
N ILE A 170 -5.41 5.53 3.69
CA ILE A 170 -4.04 6.01 3.62
C ILE A 170 -4.01 7.47 4.07
N ASN A 171 -3.43 7.71 5.24
CA ASN A 171 -3.23 9.03 5.85
C ASN A 171 -1.74 9.29 6.09
N THR A 172 -0.90 8.78 5.18
CA THR A 172 0.55 8.96 5.21
C THR A 172 1.07 9.37 3.85
N GLY A 173 2.19 10.10 3.83
CA GLY A 173 2.80 10.56 2.57
C GLY A 173 3.46 9.44 1.77
N THR A 174 3.83 8.32 2.38
CA THR A 174 4.59 7.27 1.67
C THR A 174 4.26 5.86 2.14
N ILE A 175 4.09 4.96 1.16
CA ILE A 175 4.13 3.52 1.35
C ILE A 175 5.11 2.96 0.31
N ASN A 176 6.24 2.43 0.79
CA ASN A 176 7.31 1.91 -0.06
C ASN A 176 7.59 0.45 0.27
N THR A 177 7.48 -0.42 -0.73
CA THR A 177 7.83 -1.85 -0.64
C THR A 177 8.92 -2.20 -1.64
N THR A 178 9.73 -3.19 -1.31
CA THR A 178 10.74 -3.70 -2.24
C THR A 178 10.20 -4.77 -3.21
N GLY A 179 9.03 -5.31 -2.92
CA GLY A 179 8.25 -6.25 -3.73
C GLY A 179 6.89 -5.67 -4.07
N THR A 180 5.81 -6.39 -3.78
CA THR A 180 4.45 -6.06 -4.20
C THR A 180 3.67 -5.20 -3.20
N GLN A 181 2.66 -4.47 -3.70
CA GLN A 181 1.55 -3.93 -2.92
C GLN A 181 0.23 -4.44 -3.50
N SER A 182 -0.63 -5.01 -2.66
CA SER A 182 -1.96 -5.47 -3.06
C SER A 182 -3.03 -4.99 -2.09
N TYR A 183 -4.05 -4.35 -2.63
CA TYR A 183 -5.20 -3.82 -1.91
C TYR A 183 -6.48 -4.40 -2.53
N ASP A 184 -7.07 -5.41 -1.89
CA ASP A 184 -8.27 -6.06 -2.44
C ASP A 184 -9.54 -5.22 -2.21
N GLY A 185 -9.62 -4.54 -1.07
CA GLY A 185 -10.73 -3.64 -0.73
C GLY A 185 -10.55 -2.22 -1.25
N ALA A 186 -11.58 -1.40 -1.06
CA ALA A 186 -11.56 0.01 -1.47
C ALA A 186 -10.47 0.80 -0.74
N VAL A 187 -9.76 1.65 -1.47
CA VAL A 187 -8.70 2.53 -0.96
C VAL A 187 -9.20 3.97 -0.87
N SER A 188 -9.03 4.58 0.29
CA SER A 188 -9.33 5.99 0.56
C SER A 188 -8.05 6.77 0.85
N ILE A 189 -7.74 7.77 0.04
CA ILE A 189 -6.54 8.61 0.19
C ILE A 189 -6.89 9.89 0.93
N LYS A 190 -6.20 10.18 2.03
CA LYS A 190 -6.51 11.31 2.89
C LYS A 190 -5.52 12.47 2.75
N VAL A 191 -4.28 12.20 2.42
CA VAL A 191 -3.20 13.18 2.21
C VAL A 191 -2.47 12.89 0.91
N ASN A 192 -1.65 13.83 0.44
CA ASN A 192 -0.77 13.57 -0.70
C ASN A 192 0.07 12.33 -0.44
N THR A 193 0.01 11.36 -1.34
CA THR A 193 0.58 10.02 -1.11
C THR A 193 1.40 9.54 -2.30
N ALA A 194 2.56 8.97 -2.01
CA ALA A 194 3.37 8.21 -2.94
C ALA A 194 3.35 6.73 -2.56
N LEU A 195 2.92 5.90 -3.48
CA LEU A 195 2.97 4.44 -3.41
C LEU A 195 4.08 3.97 -4.33
N SER A 196 5.12 3.35 -3.79
CA SER A 196 6.26 2.86 -4.56
C SER A 196 6.50 1.39 -4.26
N ALA A 197 6.68 0.59 -5.29
CA ALA A 197 6.95 -0.84 -5.16
C ALA A 197 8.06 -1.28 -6.11
N GLY A 198 8.91 -2.22 -5.67
CA GLY A 198 9.90 -2.85 -6.53
C GLY A 198 9.28 -3.91 -7.48
N SER A 199 7.99 -4.19 -7.36
CA SER A 199 7.22 -5.11 -8.19
C SER A 199 5.79 -4.58 -8.39
N ASN A 200 4.81 -5.46 -8.64
CA ASN A 200 3.45 -5.06 -8.98
C ASN A 200 2.74 -4.27 -7.87
N ILE A 201 1.94 -3.28 -8.28
CA ILE A 201 0.94 -2.63 -7.43
C ILE A 201 -0.45 -2.98 -7.98
N THR A 202 -1.29 -3.59 -7.15
CA THR A 202 -2.63 -4.02 -7.55
C THR A 202 -3.70 -3.41 -6.65
N PHE A 203 -4.67 -2.78 -7.28
CA PHE A 203 -5.90 -2.32 -6.63
C PHE A 203 -7.06 -3.18 -7.12
N GLY A 204 -7.58 -4.04 -6.25
CA GLY A 204 -8.71 -4.93 -6.54
C GLY A 204 -10.05 -4.20 -6.58
N SER A 205 -10.16 -3.04 -5.94
CA SER A 205 -11.38 -2.25 -5.81
C SER A 205 -11.12 -0.77 -6.07
N THR A 206 -12.03 0.10 -5.65
CA THR A 206 -12.02 1.53 -5.94
C THR A 206 -10.90 2.29 -5.22
N ILE A 207 -10.43 3.38 -5.83
CA ILE A 207 -9.54 4.36 -5.22
C ILE A 207 -10.24 5.72 -5.23
N ASN A 208 -10.43 6.33 -4.08
CA ASN A 208 -11.10 7.62 -3.96
C ASN A 208 -10.38 8.54 -2.96
N THR A 209 -10.59 9.83 -3.08
CA THR A 209 -10.28 10.76 -2.00
C THR A 209 -11.14 10.44 -0.78
N HIS A 210 -10.55 10.40 0.41
CA HIS A 210 -11.27 10.22 1.66
C HIS A 210 -12.30 11.35 1.86
N SER A 211 -13.45 11.04 2.48
CA SER A 211 -14.55 12.00 2.64
C SER A 211 -14.13 13.31 3.33
N SER A 212 -13.21 13.26 4.28
CA SER A 212 -12.71 14.43 5.02
C SER A 212 -11.52 15.14 4.37
N ALA A 213 -10.97 14.63 3.25
CA ALA A 213 -9.82 15.22 2.59
C ALA A 213 -10.23 16.13 1.42
N THR A 214 -9.34 17.03 1.04
CA THR A 214 -9.45 17.82 -0.20
C THR A 214 -8.50 17.20 -1.23
N THR A 215 -8.96 16.83 -2.37
CA THR A 215 -8.25 16.33 -3.57
C THR A 215 -6.72 16.07 -3.41
N PRO A 216 -6.29 15.04 -2.65
CA PRO A 216 -4.87 14.74 -2.47
C PRO A 216 -4.25 14.27 -3.77
N THR A 217 -3.00 14.65 -4.02
CA THR A 217 -2.22 14.12 -5.14
C THR A 217 -1.80 12.69 -4.87
N VAL A 218 -1.74 11.86 -5.92
CA VAL A 218 -1.34 10.46 -5.81
C VAL A 218 -0.26 10.15 -6.84
N SER A 219 0.84 9.59 -6.36
CA SER A 219 1.88 9.02 -7.21
C SER A 219 1.94 7.51 -7.00
N ILE A 220 1.86 6.74 -8.08
CA ILE A 220 1.96 5.28 -8.08
C ILE A 220 3.15 4.91 -8.94
N ASP A 221 4.14 4.23 -8.37
CA ASP A 221 5.33 3.77 -9.10
C ASP A 221 5.60 2.29 -8.81
N SER A 222 5.37 1.44 -9.79
CA SER A 222 5.70 0.01 -9.76
C SER A 222 6.99 -0.33 -10.50
N GLY A 223 7.85 0.67 -10.74
CA GLY A 223 9.11 0.45 -11.43
C GLY A 223 8.90 -0.12 -12.84
N SER A 224 9.57 -1.21 -13.18
CA SER A 224 9.40 -1.94 -14.45
C SER A 224 8.26 -2.96 -14.42
N ALA A 225 7.55 -3.08 -13.30
CA ALA A 225 6.47 -4.04 -13.11
C ALA A 225 5.09 -3.48 -13.53
N ILE A 226 4.03 -4.12 -13.11
CA ILE A 226 2.66 -3.81 -13.54
C ILE A 226 1.92 -3.03 -12.44
N THR A 227 1.25 -1.95 -12.84
CA THR A 227 0.19 -1.33 -12.03
C THR A 227 -1.17 -1.78 -12.56
N THR A 228 -1.97 -2.41 -11.72
CA THR A 228 -3.31 -2.91 -12.06
C THR A 228 -4.39 -2.15 -11.29
N LEU A 229 -5.38 -1.63 -12.02
CA LEU A 229 -6.53 -0.90 -11.50
C LEU A 229 -7.80 -1.68 -11.89
N ASN A 230 -8.28 -2.58 -11.02
CA ASN A 230 -9.48 -3.38 -11.29
C ASN A 230 -10.78 -2.64 -10.95
N GLY A 231 -10.74 -1.68 -10.03
CA GLY A 231 -11.88 -0.87 -9.65
C GLY A 231 -11.74 0.60 -10.04
N ALA A 232 -12.84 1.34 -9.95
CA ALA A 232 -12.89 2.72 -10.38
C ALA A 232 -12.02 3.65 -9.53
N VAL A 233 -11.34 4.60 -10.20
CA VAL A 233 -10.53 5.66 -9.58
C VAL A 233 -11.29 6.97 -9.64
N GLY A 234 -11.49 7.63 -8.51
CA GLY A 234 -12.16 8.94 -8.42
C GLY A 234 -13.66 8.94 -8.68
N ALA A 235 -14.32 7.77 -8.71
CA ALA A 235 -15.73 7.67 -9.06
C ALA A 235 -16.67 8.34 -8.06
N VAL A 236 -16.35 8.27 -6.76
CA VAL A 236 -17.17 8.88 -5.69
C VAL A 236 -16.62 10.26 -5.34
N LYS A 237 -15.31 10.37 -5.13
CA LYS A 237 -14.62 11.62 -4.86
C LYS A 237 -13.29 11.62 -5.59
N VAL A 238 -13.12 12.54 -6.52
CA VAL A 238 -11.94 12.61 -7.39
C VAL A 238 -10.65 12.82 -6.60
N LEU A 239 -9.57 12.30 -7.13
CA LEU A 239 -8.21 12.54 -6.65
C LEU A 239 -7.70 13.89 -7.17
N GLY A 240 -6.66 14.42 -6.54
CA GLY A 240 -5.83 15.49 -7.10
C GLY A 240 -5.01 14.98 -8.29
N ALA A 241 -4.02 15.76 -8.71
CA ALA A 241 -3.15 15.33 -9.79
C ALA A 241 -2.58 13.93 -9.51
N THR A 242 -2.77 13.03 -10.46
CA THR A 242 -2.40 11.62 -10.32
C THR A 242 -1.35 11.25 -11.36
N SER A 243 -0.26 10.65 -10.90
CA SER A 243 0.78 10.11 -11.76
C SER A 243 0.92 8.59 -11.55
N ILE A 244 1.02 7.85 -12.64
CA ILE A 244 1.26 6.40 -12.65
C ILE A 244 2.51 6.15 -13.48
N SER A 245 3.54 5.54 -12.88
CA SER A 245 4.78 5.12 -13.52
C SER A 245 4.91 3.61 -13.38
N ALA A 246 4.93 2.88 -14.49
CA ALA A 246 4.97 1.42 -14.51
C ALA A 246 5.62 0.89 -15.78
N GLY A 247 6.09 -0.35 -15.78
CA GLY A 247 6.44 -1.06 -17.02
C GLY A 247 5.18 -1.32 -17.85
N SER A 248 4.07 -1.67 -17.18
CA SER A 248 2.74 -1.82 -17.81
C SER A 248 1.65 -1.27 -16.91
N VAL A 249 0.67 -0.59 -17.49
CA VAL A 249 -0.57 -0.17 -16.80
C VAL A 249 -1.75 -0.94 -17.36
N VAL A 250 -2.51 -1.58 -16.48
CA VAL A 250 -3.70 -2.36 -16.85
C VAL A 250 -4.89 -1.84 -16.06
N THR A 251 -5.95 -1.43 -16.76
CA THR A 251 -7.24 -1.20 -16.12
C THR A 251 -8.19 -2.36 -16.46
N GLY A 252 -8.83 -2.91 -15.42
CA GLY A 252 -9.89 -3.92 -15.63
C GLY A 252 -11.16 -3.31 -16.23
N SER A 253 -12.14 -4.14 -16.56
CA SER A 253 -13.43 -3.69 -17.11
C SER A 253 -14.25 -2.79 -16.17
N SER A 254 -13.93 -2.78 -14.88
CA SER A 254 -14.48 -1.85 -13.89
C SER A 254 -13.51 -0.76 -13.46
N GLY A 255 -12.29 -0.75 -14.04
CA GLY A 255 -11.19 0.16 -13.72
C GLY A 255 -11.31 1.54 -14.38
N SER A 256 -12.50 2.15 -14.38
CA SER A 256 -12.67 3.50 -14.91
C SER A 256 -11.85 4.53 -14.11
N ILE A 257 -11.34 5.56 -14.80
CA ILE A 257 -10.58 6.64 -14.16
C ILE A 257 -11.32 7.96 -14.40
N LYS A 258 -11.65 8.65 -13.31
CA LYS A 258 -12.30 9.96 -13.34
C LYS A 258 -11.44 11.01 -12.66
N MET A 259 -11.03 12.03 -13.43
CA MET A 259 -10.06 13.05 -13.01
C MET A 259 -10.60 14.48 -13.23
N ASP A 260 -11.83 14.76 -12.78
CA ASP A 260 -12.43 16.06 -12.96
C ASP A 260 -11.63 17.16 -12.21
N GLY A 261 -11.13 18.15 -12.95
CA GLY A 261 -10.34 19.27 -12.44
C GLY A 261 -8.87 18.95 -12.13
N SER A 262 -8.41 17.72 -12.35
CA SER A 262 -7.04 17.30 -12.02
C SER A 262 -6.36 16.60 -13.19
N ALA A 263 -5.05 16.78 -13.31
CA ALA A 263 -4.26 16.14 -14.38
C ALA A 263 -4.04 14.64 -14.12
N LEU A 264 -4.05 13.85 -15.18
CA LEU A 264 -3.64 12.45 -15.19
C LEU A 264 -2.38 12.29 -16.05
N SER A 265 -1.33 11.72 -15.47
CA SER A 265 -0.10 11.38 -16.19
C SER A 265 0.19 9.89 -16.06
N ILE A 266 0.32 9.20 -17.17
CA ILE A 266 0.67 7.78 -17.24
C ILE A 266 1.99 7.67 -18.00
N THR A 267 3.03 7.15 -17.32
CA THR A 267 4.34 6.87 -17.92
C THR A 267 4.55 5.36 -17.91
N THR A 268 4.52 4.75 -19.09
CA THR A 268 4.51 3.28 -19.22
C THR A 268 5.01 2.82 -20.59
N ASP A 269 5.54 1.60 -20.67
CA ASP A 269 5.93 1.00 -21.95
C ASP A 269 4.85 0.13 -22.56
N ALA A 270 3.83 -0.25 -21.78
CA ALA A 270 2.65 -0.96 -22.26
C ALA A 270 1.41 -0.48 -21.49
N ILE A 271 0.28 -0.44 -22.16
CA ILE A 271 -0.98 -0.03 -21.55
C ILE A 271 -2.11 -0.92 -22.04
N SER A 272 -3.07 -1.21 -21.17
CA SER A 272 -4.36 -1.82 -21.54
C SER A 272 -5.47 -1.10 -20.79
N ILE A 273 -6.31 -0.41 -21.53
CA ILE A 273 -7.44 0.35 -21.00
C ILE A 273 -8.72 -0.46 -21.21
N GLY A 274 -9.27 -1.03 -20.12
CA GLY A 274 -10.49 -1.84 -20.13
C GLY A 274 -11.77 -1.10 -19.81
N ALA A 275 -11.69 0.19 -19.44
CA ALA A 275 -12.84 1.01 -19.04
C ALA A 275 -12.60 2.50 -19.28
N THR A 276 -13.64 3.30 -19.13
CA THR A 276 -13.64 4.75 -19.42
C THR A 276 -12.60 5.51 -18.62
N VAL A 277 -11.83 6.35 -19.29
CA VAL A 277 -10.95 7.37 -18.72
C VAL A 277 -11.52 8.74 -19.06
N SER A 278 -11.87 9.52 -18.06
CA SER A 278 -12.52 10.83 -18.20
C SER A 278 -11.87 11.89 -17.32
N GLY A 279 -11.94 13.13 -17.74
CA GLY A 279 -11.41 14.26 -16.98
C GLY A 279 -11.69 15.58 -17.67
N THR A 280 -11.50 16.69 -16.94
CA THR A 280 -11.66 18.06 -17.46
C THR A 280 -10.34 18.84 -17.48
N SER A 281 -9.26 18.21 -17.07
CA SER A 281 -7.89 18.75 -17.12
C SER A 281 -7.06 18.00 -18.18
N THR A 282 -5.75 17.94 -18.03
CA THR A 282 -4.86 17.33 -19.02
C THR A 282 -4.71 15.82 -18.82
N LEU A 283 -4.61 15.08 -19.92
CA LEU A 283 -4.20 13.69 -19.97
C LEU A 283 -2.83 13.61 -20.67
N THR A 284 -1.86 12.97 -20.02
CA THR A 284 -0.57 12.66 -20.64
C THR A 284 -0.32 11.16 -20.60
N ILE A 285 0.02 10.56 -21.75
CA ILE A 285 0.46 9.17 -21.86
C ILE A 285 1.84 9.19 -22.51
N ALA A 286 2.87 8.78 -21.78
CA ALA A 286 4.26 8.84 -22.23
C ALA A 286 4.94 7.47 -22.09
N PRO A 287 5.90 7.13 -22.97
CA PRO A 287 6.71 5.94 -22.80
C PRO A 287 7.65 6.11 -21.60
N LYS A 288 7.84 5.05 -20.84
CA LYS A 288 8.80 5.00 -19.72
C LYS A 288 10.21 4.84 -20.22
N THR A 289 10.42 3.95 -21.19
CA THR A 289 11.70 3.75 -21.88
C THR A 289 11.76 4.60 -23.13
N ALA A 290 12.80 5.39 -23.28
CA ALA A 290 12.90 6.36 -24.40
C ALA A 290 12.75 5.72 -25.77
N SER A 291 13.24 4.49 -25.97
CA SER A 291 13.17 3.76 -27.26
C SER A 291 11.83 3.07 -27.52
N THR A 292 10.88 3.10 -26.59
CA THR A 292 9.55 2.47 -26.77
C THR A 292 8.82 3.11 -27.93
N THR A 293 8.37 2.29 -28.86
CA THR A 293 7.55 2.73 -30.00
C THR A 293 6.10 2.88 -29.59
N ILE A 294 5.41 3.87 -30.17
CA ILE A 294 4.01 4.15 -29.88
C ILE A 294 3.16 3.82 -31.12
N GLY A 295 2.15 2.96 -30.92
CA GLY A 295 1.12 2.65 -31.92
C GLY A 295 -0.23 3.20 -31.49
N LEU A 296 -0.89 3.96 -32.37
CA LEU A 296 -2.24 4.48 -32.12
C LEU A 296 -3.20 4.03 -33.22
N ALA A 297 -4.44 3.75 -32.80
CA ALA A 297 -5.54 3.42 -33.73
C ALA A 297 -5.26 2.24 -34.66
N GLY A 298 -4.80 1.14 -34.08
CA GLY A 298 -4.50 -0.10 -34.82
C GLY A 298 -3.12 -0.10 -35.49
N ALA A 299 -2.34 0.98 -35.37
CA ALA A 299 -0.95 0.95 -35.79
C ALA A 299 -0.08 0.18 -34.79
N SER A 300 1.01 -0.44 -35.27
CA SER A 300 1.91 -1.21 -34.41
C SER A 300 2.79 -0.28 -33.54
N GLY A 301 2.97 -0.69 -32.30
CA GLY A 301 3.86 -0.05 -31.31
C GLY A 301 3.92 -0.89 -30.06
N THR A 302 4.96 -0.75 -29.23
CA THR A 302 5.08 -1.41 -27.93
C THR A 302 4.09 -0.80 -26.94
N LEU A 303 4.11 0.53 -26.80
CA LEU A 303 3.03 1.29 -26.16
C LEU A 303 1.92 1.42 -27.22
N ASN A 304 0.88 0.61 -27.10
CA ASN A 304 -0.20 0.55 -28.07
C ASN A 304 -1.51 1.02 -27.44
N LEU A 305 -2.22 1.87 -28.16
CA LEU A 305 -3.62 2.24 -27.89
C LEU A 305 -4.42 1.92 -29.15
N ASP A 306 -5.13 0.81 -29.13
CA ASP A 306 -6.00 0.44 -30.25
C ASP A 306 -7.26 1.33 -30.33
N THR A 307 -8.11 1.10 -31.31
CA THR A 307 -9.33 1.91 -31.49
C THR A 307 -10.31 1.71 -30.34
N THR A 308 -10.36 0.55 -29.72
CA THR A 308 -11.23 0.27 -28.56
C THR A 308 -10.74 1.06 -27.34
N GLU A 309 -9.46 1.05 -27.08
CA GLU A 309 -8.84 1.76 -25.96
C GLU A 309 -8.93 3.28 -26.14
N LEU A 310 -8.71 3.78 -27.34
CA LEU A 310 -8.92 5.18 -27.67
C LEU A 310 -10.40 5.61 -27.49
N ASN A 311 -11.35 4.73 -27.76
CA ASN A 311 -12.78 5.00 -27.54
C ASN A 311 -13.13 5.12 -26.05
N TYR A 312 -12.36 4.48 -25.14
CA TYR A 312 -12.52 4.65 -23.71
C TYR A 312 -12.04 6.02 -23.21
N LEU A 313 -11.20 6.73 -23.97
CA LEU A 313 -10.85 8.12 -23.65
C LEU A 313 -12.07 9.01 -23.98
N SER A 314 -12.72 9.54 -22.94
CA SER A 314 -13.90 10.38 -23.10
C SER A 314 -13.53 11.77 -23.63
N ASP A 315 -14.47 12.38 -24.34
CA ASP A 315 -14.44 13.81 -24.61
C ASP A 315 -14.46 14.62 -23.30
N GLY A 316 -13.71 15.71 -23.22
CA GLY A 316 -13.70 16.64 -22.08
C GLY A 316 -12.33 16.99 -21.52
N PHE A 317 -11.25 16.30 -21.92
CA PHE A 317 -9.91 16.72 -21.52
C PHE A 317 -9.55 18.07 -22.16
N SER A 318 -8.99 18.98 -21.35
CA SER A 318 -8.56 20.30 -21.89
C SER A 318 -7.42 20.16 -22.92
N ALA A 319 -6.63 19.10 -22.81
CA ALA A 319 -5.62 18.69 -23.79
C ALA A 319 -5.16 17.24 -23.52
N MET A 320 -4.88 16.52 -24.58
CA MET A 320 -4.29 15.19 -24.55
C MET A 320 -2.88 15.23 -25.15
N THR A 321 -1.89 14.71 -24.41
CA THR A 321 -0.52 14.59 -24.90
C THR A 321 -0.11 13.12 -24.94
N ILE A 322 0.38 12.64 -26.09
CA ILE A 322 0.91 11.29 -26.24
C ILE A 322 2.36 11.36 -26.69
N GLY A 323 3.24 10.67 -25.97
CA GLY A 323 4.69 10.72 -26.18
C GLY A 323 5.42 11.64 -25.22
N SER A 324 6.69 11.87 -25.45
CA SER A 324 7.51 12.79 -24.64
C SER A 324 8.70 13.33 -25.44
N ALA A 325 9.24 14.48 -25.00
CA ALA A 325 10.44 15.07 -25.60
C ALA A 325 11.72 14.23 -25.42
N ALA A 326 11.72 13.30 -24.46
CA ALA A 326 12.82 12.35 -24.24
C ALA A 326 12.67 11.06 -25.08
N ALA A 327 11.48 10.83 -25.68
CA ALA A 327 11.22 9.62 -26.46
C ALA A 327 11.95 9.66 -27.79
N THR A 328 12.56 8.52 -28.14
CA THR A 328 13.27 8.30 -29.41
C THR A 328 12.61 7.20 -30.26
N GLY A 329 11.65 6.47 -29.70
CA GLY A 329 10.86 5.47 -30.39
C GLY A 329 9.88 6.13 -31.37
N LYS A 330 9.62 5.45 -32.47
CA LYS A 330 8.70 5.92 -33.52
C LYS A 330 7.25 5.99 -32.99
N ILE A 331 6.52 7.05 -33.36
CA ILE A 331 5.06 7.15 -33.19
C ILE A 331 4.41 6.82 -34.52
N THR A 332 3.51 5.82 -34.57
CA THR A 332 2.74 5.47 -35.76
C THR A 332 1.26 5.62 -35.45
N VAL A 333 0.52 6.33 -36.30
CA VAL A 333 -0.89 6.64 -36.10
C VAL A 333 -1.71 6.11 -37.27
N GLY A 334 -2.69 5.26 -36.96
CA GLY A 334 -3.73 4.82 -37.90
C GLY A 334 -4.84 5.83 -38.10
N SER A 335 -5.91 5.43 -38.81
CA SER A 335 -7.08 6.31 -39.02
C SER A 335 -7.89 6.43 -37.72
N TYR A 336 -8.06 7.68 -37.23
CA TYR A 336 -8.88 7.93 -36.04
C TYR A 336 -9.27 9.41 -35.94
N THR A 337 -10.45 9.66 -35.36
CA THR A 337 -10.89 10.99 -34.96
C THR A 337 -10.79 11.11 -33.44
N PHE A 338 -9.83 11.88 -32.95
CA PHE A 338 -9.65 12.14 -31.54
C PHE A 338 -10.75 13.10 -31.05
N LYS A 339 -11.19 12.92 -29.80
CA LYS A 339 -12.30 13.69 -29.23
C LYS A 339 -11.83 15.01 -28.63
N ASP A 340 -10.57 15.10 -28.22
CA ASP A 340 -9.95 16.27 -27.58
C ASP A 340 -8.71 16.71 -28.37
N THR A 341 -8.27 17.95 -28.13
CA THR A 341 -7.03 18.48 -28.71
C THR A 341 -5.85 17.56 -28.40
N LEU A 342 -5.22 17.02 -29.45
CA LEU A 342 -4.13 16.08 -29.35
C LEU A 342 -2.78 16.74 -29.66
N THR A 343 -1.82 16.54 -28.78
CA THR A 343 -0.42 16.83 -29.01
C THR A 343 0.37 15.52 -29.05
N LEU A 344 1.06 15.25 -30.15
CA LEU A 344 2.03 14.14 -30.26
C LEU A 344 3.43 14.70 -30.07
N ILE A 345 4.20 14.13 -29.14
CA ILE A 345 5.55 14.58 -28.85
C ILE A 345 6.52 13.40 -29.04
N ASN A 346 7.55 13.61 -29.85
CA ASN A 346 8.68 12.73 -29.99
C ASN A 346 9.97 13.56 -29.87
N GLY A 347 11.00 13.03 -29.24
CA GLY A 347 12.31 13.65 -29.17
C GLY A 347 12.98 13.73 -30.55
N THR A 348 14.24 14.14 -30.58
CA THR A 348 15.00 14.33 -31.81
C THR A 348 14.94 13.14 -32.76
N ALA A 349 14.52 13.40 -33.98
CA ALA A 349 14.47 12.43 -35.08
C ALA A 349 15.82 11.77 -35.31
N THR A 350 16.00 10.55 -34.79
CA THR A 350 17.06 9.65 -35.26
C THR A 350 16.48 8.82 -36.43
N SER A 351 17.32 8.12 -37.15
CA SER A 351 16.94 7.35 -38.35
C SER A 351 15.78 6.36 -38.13
N ASN A 352 15.45 6.02 -36.88
CA ASN A 352 14.35 5.13 -36.48
C ASN A 352 13.23 5.84 -35.68
N GLY A 353 13.40 7.11 -35.31
CA GLY A 353 12.42 7.94 -34.64
C GLY A 353 11.59 8.76 -35.60
N GLY A 354 10.60 9.48 -35.08
CA GLY A 354 9.72 10.36 -35.86
C GLY A 354 8.27 9.94 -35.76
N MET A 355 7.43 10.60 -36.57
CA MET A 355 6.00 10.33 -36.60
C MET A 355 5.61 9.82 -37.98
N GLN A 356 4.75 8.82 -38.02
CA GLN A 356 4.18 8.32 -39.27
C GLN A 356 2.66 8.24 -39.12
N PHE A 357 1.98 8.84 -40.08
CA PHE A 357 0.53 8.73 -40.22
C PHE A 357 0.25 7.72 -41.34
N THR A 358 -0.45 6.65 -41.04
CA THR A 358 -0.81 5.59 -41.99
C THR A 358 -2.27 5.68 -42.44
N GLY A 359 -3.03 6.66 -41.91
CA GLY A 359 -4.41 6.91 -42.26
C GLY A 359 -4.83 8.34 -41.92
N ALA A 360 -6.11 8.66 -42.17
CA ALA A 360 -6.67 9.98 -41.88
C ALA A 360 -6.78 10.19 -40.36
N VAL A 361 -6.26 11.30 -39.90
CA VAL A 361 -6.29 11.73 -38.48
C VAL A 361 -6.97 13.08 -38.39
N SER A 362 -7.93 13.19 -37.48
CA SER A 362 -8.65 14.47 -37.17
C SER A 362 -8.86 14.60 -35.66
N VAL A 363 -9.20 15.82 -35.25
CA VAL A 363 -9.54 16.18 -33.86
C VAL A 363 -10.89 16.88 -33.87
#